data_8caeb6137f5d27f882d3e07659b14446
#
_entry.id   8caeb6137f5d27f882d3e07659b14446
#
_cell.length_a   1.000
_cell.length_b   1.000
_cell.length_c   1.000
_cell.angle_alpha   90.00
_cell.angle_beta   90.00
_cell.angle_gamma   90.00
#
_symmetry.space_group_name_H-M   'P 1'
#
loop_
_entity.id
_entity.type
_entity.pdbx_description
1 polymer ?
#
loop_
_entity_poly.entity_id
_entity_poly.type
_entity_poly.pdbx_seq_one_letter_code
_entity_poly.pdbx_strand_id
1 'polypeptide(L)'
;MTQSGTECDVCGAKSQLFLCRNHIDELAELFTGLPRFMAFLQDAVLGRTRMGGPQRRHRGDEQPMRYNPKASTLYVDARNTLTTWLRHVVEQHGIDTPALATISDVCDWLRRHVAAIAADEAAGECFTEIADLAERIERAINRPEAMRFLGPCITDPVPDEVLLERREADDRETRCNRALTAKRAAKEVTCSQCHATRSVDVVIEALLDESGHMLLTVRELVDYVLPQLEEPVPAKTLERWIR
;
A
#
# COMPACT_ATOMS: atom_id res chain seq x y z
N MET A 1 31.75 30.75 25.40
CA MET A 1 31.27 30.32 24.08
C MET A 1 29.89 29.67 24.30
N THR A 2 28.83 30.45 24.17
CA THR A 2 27.45 29.97 24.26
C THR A 2 27.17 29.12 23.01
N GLN A 3 27.05 27.81 23.17
CA GLN A 3 26.55 26.94 22.14
C GLN A 3 25.07 27.34 21.94
N SER A 4 24.76 28.06 20.87
CA SER A 4 23.41 28.23 20.40
C SER A 4 22.91 26.83 20.01
N GLY A 5 22.05 26.26 20.86
CA GLY A 5 21.45 24.96 20.58
C GLY A 5 20.72 25.05 19.25
N THR A 6 21.00 24.16 18.33
CA THR A 6 20.25 23.96 17.09
C THR A 6 18.90 23.32 17.41
N GLU A 7 17.92 23.52 16.57
CA GLU A 7 16.63 22.79 16.63
C GLU A 7 16.70 21.60 15.66
N CYS A 8 16.01 20.54 16.00
CA CYS A 8 15.90 19.38 15.12
C CYS A 8 15.07 19.73 13.89
N ASP A 9 15.60 19.57 12.68
CA ASP A 9 14.96 19.94 11.41
C ASP A 9 13.67 19.16 11.16
N VAL A 10 13.49 18.00 11.83
CA VAL A 10 12.28 17.16 11.65
C VAL A 10 11.16 17.53 12.63
N CYS A 11 11.47 17.78 13.90
CA CYS A 11 10.43 17.99 14.93
C CYS A 11 10.54 19.31 15.70
N GLY A 12 11.55 20.15 15.43
CA GLY A 12 11.78 21.42 16.14
C GLY A 12 12.26 21.26 17.60
N ALA A 13 12.53 20.04 18.08
CA ALA A 13 13.03 19.83 19.43
C ALA A 13 14.44 20.36 19.58
N LYS A 14 14.78 20.91 20.75
CA LYS A 14 16.15 21.36 21.03
C LYS A 14 17.14 20.20 20.89
N SER A 15 18.19 20.41 20.11
CA SER A 15 19.22 19.43 19.82
C SER A 15 20.59 20.11 19.78
N GLN A 16 21.67 19.32 19.87
CA GLN A 16 23.03 19.76 19.60
C GLN A 16 23.46 19.56 18.14
N LEU A 17 22.67 18.76 17.40
CA LEU A 17 22.83 18.41 16.00
C LEU A 17 21.55 18.79 15.24
N PHE A 18 21.58 18.74 13.93
CA PHE A 18 20.40 18.98 13.07
C PHE A 18 19.31 17.91 13.24
N LEU A 19 19.63 16.72 13.78
CA LEU A 19 18.65 15.74 14.26
C LEU A 19 18.72 15.58 15.79
N CYS A 20 17.57 15.41 16.43
CA CYS A 20 17.49 15.03 17.83
C CYS A 20 17.78 13.53 18.00
N ARG A 21 18.06 13.11 19.24
CA ARG A 21 18.42 11.72 19.56
C ARG A 21 17.40 10.70 19.02
N ASN A 22 16.11 10.98 19.15
CA ASN A 22 15.06 10.07 18.68
C ASN A 22 15.15 9.86 17.17
N HIS A 23 15.32 10.94 16.37
CA HIS A 23 15.42 10.82 14.92
C HIS A 23 16.75 10.22 14.46
N ILE A 24 17.82 10.36 15.22
CA ILE A 24 19.07 9.65 14.96
C ILE A 24 18.87 8.14 15.13
N ASP A 25 18.24 7.72 16.23
CA ASP A 25 17.98 6.31 16.52
C ASP A 25 16.99 5.73 15.47
N GLU A 26 15.94 6.47 15.12
CA GLU A 26 14.97 6.09 14.06
C GLU A 26 15.65 5.95 12.70
N LEU A 27 16.50 6.89 12.30
CA LEU A 27 17.26 6.80 11.05
C LEU A 27 18.17 5.57 11.02
N ALA A 28 18.82 5.24 12.13
CA ALA A 28 19.63 4.03 12.26
C ALA A 28 18.79 2.75 12.13
N GLU A 29 17.57 2.73 12.67
CA GLU A 29 16.62 1.63 12.52
C GLU A 29 16.14 1.49 11.07
N LEU A 30 15.84 2.60 10.37
CA LEU A 30 15.50 2.59 8.95
C LEU A 30 16.63 1.95 8.12
N PHE A 31 17.88 2.35 8.31
CA PHE A 31 19.02 1.74 7.63
C PHE A 31 19.20 0.25 7.97
N THR A 32 18.80 -0.18 9.16
CA THR A 32 18.83 -1.60 9.56
C THR A 32 17.73 -2.42 8.84
N GLY A 33 16.56 -1.84 8.63
CA GLY A 33 15.41 -2.50 8.00
C GLY A 33 15.47 -2.54 6.46
N LEU A 34 16.02 -1.48 5.83
CA LEU A 34 16.05 -1.31 4.38
C LEU A 34 16.67 -2.49 3.61
N PRO A 35 17.78 -3.14 4.03
CA PRO A 35 18.32 -4.28 3.28
C PRO A 35 17.31 -5.41 3.07
N ARG A 36 16.50 -5.70 4.08
CA ARG A 36 15.43 -6.71 3.99
C ARG A 36 14.37 -6.30 2.97
N PHE A 37 13.94 -5.04 3.01
CA PHE A 37 12.97 -4.51 2.05
C PHE A 37 13.49 -4.54 0.63
N MET A 38 14.77 -4.20 0.43
CA MET A 38 15.42 -4.26 -0.89
C MET A 38 15.50 -5.70 -1.44
N ALA A 39 15.74 -6.69 -0.59
CA ALA A 39 15.73 -8.10 -0.98
C ALA A 39 14.32 -8.52 -1.46
N PHE A 40 13.26 -8.14 -0.76
CA PHE A 40 11.88 -8.39 -1.21
C PHE A 40 11.56 -7.71 -2.54
N LEU A 41 11.99 -6.45 -2.73
CA LEU A 41 11.82 -5.76 -4.01
C LEU A 41 12.54 -6.50 -5.14
N GLN A 42 13.75 -6.96 -4.91
CA GLN A 42 14.52 -7.71 -5.91
C GLN A 42 13.82 -9.00 -6.31
N ASP A 43 13.27 -9.74 -5.35
CA ASP A 43 12.47 -10.94 -5.63
C ASP A 43 11.19 -10.59 -6.40
N ALA A 44 10.56 -9.46 -6.09
CA ALA A 44 9.39 -8.97 -6.82
C ALA A 44 9.74 -8.55 -8.26
N VAL A 45 10.89 -7.92 -8.50
CA VAL A 45 11.40 -7.59 -9.84
C VAL A 45 11.57 -8.84 -10.67
N LEU A 46 12.14 -9.90 -10.07
CA LEU A 46 12.38 -11.19 -10.73
C LEU A 46 11.11 -12.05 -10.86
N GLY A 47 9.95 -11.56 -10.38
CA GLY A 47 8.69 -12.30 -10.40
C GLY A 47 8.67 -13.53 -9.49
N ARG A 48 9.60 -13.61 -8.52
CA ARG A 48 9.67 -14.69 -7.54
C ARG A 48 8.63 -14.53 -6.44
N THR A 49 8.28 -13.27 -6.11
CA THR A 49 7.19 -12.94 -5.21
C THR A 49 6.09 -12.18 -5.96
N ARG A 50 4.82 -12.46 -5.63
CA ARG A 50 3.70 -11.72 -6.19
C ARG A 50 3.47 -10.46 -5.36
N MET A 51 3.90 -9.32 -5.86
CA MET A 51 3.37 -8.04 -5.37
C MET A 51 1.93 -7.95 -5.88
N GLY A 52 1.00 -8.21 -4.95
CA GLY A 52 -0.41 -8.40 -5.20
C GLY A 52 -1.08 -7.51 -6.24
N GLY A 53 -2.06 -8.07 -6.89
CA GLY A 53 -3.06 -7.52 -7.80
C GLY A 53 -3.65 -8.66 -8.61
N PRO A 54 -4.94 -8.61 -8.95
CA PRO A 54 -5.46 -9.52 -9.94
C PRO A 54 -4.64 -9.32 -11.20
N GLN A 55 -3.80 -10.28 -11.54
CA GLN A 55 -3.20 -10.32 -12.86
C GLN A 55 -4.34 -10.44 -13.85
N ARG A 56 -4.56 -9.39 -14.66
CA ARG A 56 -5.30 -9.54 -15.89
C ARG A 56 -4.61 -10.68 -16.66
N ARG A 57 -5.30 -11.82 -16.78
CA ARG A 57 -4.84 -12.89 -17.63
C ARG A 57 -4.74 -12.31 -19.04
N HIS A 58 -3.51 -12.07 -19.51
CA HIS A 58 -3.27 -11.76 -20.91
C HIS A 58 -3.82 -12.93 -21.75
N ARG A 59 -4.79 -12.64 -22.59
CA ARG A 59 -5.40 -13.55 -23.56
C ARG A 59 -4.55 -13.61 -24.85
N GLY A 60 -3.22 -13.63 -24.74
CA GLY A 60 -2.32 -13.76 -25.90
C GLY A 60 -1.38 -14.92 -25.69
N ASP A 61 -0.94 -15.53 -26.80
CA ASP A 61 0.10 -16.60 -26.84
C ASP A 61 1.48 -16.12 -26.36
N GLU A 62 1.64 -14.85 -26.01
CA GLU A 62 2.87 -14.31 -25.45
C GLU A 62 2.98 -14.69 -23.98
N GLN A 63 4.07 -15.40 -23.67
CA GLN A 63 4.43 -15.74 -22.31
C GLN A 63 4.62 -14.45 -21.50
N PRO A 64 3.82 -14.19 -20.46
CA PRO A 64 3.92 -12.93 -19.72
C PRO A 64 5.33 -12.79 -19.16
N MET A 65 5.96 -11.65 -19.44
CA MET A 65 7.26 -11.33 -18.85
C MET A 65 7.17 -11.45 -17.33
N ARG A 66 8.04 -12.25 -16.74
CA ARG A 66 8.14 -12.46 -15.28
C ARG A 66 8.71 -11.22 -14.56
N TYR A 67 8.72 -10.10 -15.21
CA TYR A 67 9.31 -8.84 -14.76
C TYR A 67 8.22 -7.88 -14.26
N ASN A 68 8.41 -7.32 -13.06
CA ASN A 68 7.52 -6.32 -12.50
C ASN A 68 8.14 -4.92 -12.66
N PRO A 69 7.67 -4.11 -13.63
CA PRO A 69 8.26 -2.79 -13.90
C PRO A 69 8.12 -1.82 -12.71
N LYS A 70 7.02 -1.88 -11.95
CA LYS A 70 6.81 -1.01 -10.78
C LYS A 70 7.81 -1.32 -9.66
N ALA A 71 8.03 -2.60 -9.39
CA ALA A 71 9.03 -3.02 -8.40
C ALA A 71 10.44 -2.62 -8.85
N SER A 72 10.73 -2.75 -10.15
CA SER A 72 12.02 -2.36 -10.71
C SER A 72 12.28 -0.87 -10.58
N THR A 73 11.31 -0.02 -10.94
CA THR A 73 11.46 1.43 -10.78
C THR A 73 11.73 1.78 -9.33
N LEU A 74 10.93 1.25 -8.40
CA LEU A 74 11.12 1.51 -6.97
C LEU A 74 12.47 1.01 -6.44
N TYR A 75 12.95 -0.15 -6.94
CA TYR A 75 14.27 -0.67 -6.58
C TYR A 75 15.40 0.24 -7.06
N VAL A 76 15.31 0.75 -8.30
CA VAL A 76 16.29 1.69 -8.87
C VAL A 76 16.28 3.01 -8.11
N ASP A 77 15.09 3.56 -7.83
CA ASP A 77 14.93 4.79 -7.04
C ASP A 77 15.61 4.62 -5.67
N ALA A 78 15.29 3.54 -4.97
CA ALA A 78 15.85 3.26 -3.66
C ALA A 78 17.39 3.15 -3.68
N ARG A 79 17.90 2.44 -4.65
CA ARG A 79 19.37 2.33 -4.84
C ARG A 79 20.00 3.69 -5.09
N ASN A 80 19.39 4.50 -5.94
CA ASN A 80 19.90 5.84 -6.27
C ASN A 80 19.90 6.74 -5.04
N THR A 81 18.80 6.81 -4.29
CA THR A 81 18.70 7.61 -3.06
C THR A 81 19.80 7.21 -2.06
N LEU A 82 19.93 5.92 -1.76
CA LEU A 82 20.94 5.43 -0.80
C LEU A 82 22.38 5.72 -1.26
N THR A 83 22.68 5.55 -2.56
CA THR A 83 24.02 5.84 -3.08
C THR A 83 24.29 7.33 -3.17
N THR A 84 23.27 8.17 -3.36
CA THR A 84 23.41 9.64 -3.33
C THR A 84 23.77 10.11 -1.92
N TRP A 85 23.05 9.64 -0.90
CA TRP A 85 23.37 9.98 0.49
C TRP A 85 24.75 9.46 0.92
N LEU A 86 25.14 8.27 0.48
CA LEU A 86 26.50 7.79 0.73
C LEU A 86 27.54 8.73 0.15
N ARG A 87 27.40 9.15 -1.11
CA ARG A 87 28.32 10.10 -1.75
C ARG A 87 28.35 11.44 -1.02
N HIS A 88 27.16 11.96 -0.67
CA HIS A 88 27.05 13.19 0.09
C HIS A 88 27.87 13.14 1.39
N VAL A 89 27.70 12.09 2.20
CA VAL A 89 28.44 11.92 3.46
C VAL A 89 29.95 11.80 3.23
N VAL A 90 30.35 11.04 2.21
CA VAL A 90 31.78 10.91 1.83
C VAL A 90 32.38 12.26 1.48
N GLU A 91 31.68 13.05 0.65
CA GLU A 91 32.17 14.36 0.16
C GLU A 91 32.20 15.42 1.27
N GLN A 92 31.14 15.51 2.08
CA GLN A 92 31.02 16.51 3.15
C GLN A 92 31.97 16.27 4.32
N HIS A 93 32.23 15.01 4.66
CA HIS A 93 33.06 14.67 5.82
C HIS A 93 34.47 14.20 5.45
N GLY A 94 34.84 14.19 4.18
CA GLY A 94 36.16 13.77 3.71
C GLY A 94 36.50 12.33 4.07
N ILE A 95 35.50 11.45 4.11
CA ILE A 95 35.65 10.02 4.44
C ILE A 95 36.06 9.27 3.19
N ASP A 96 36.96 8.30 3.28
CA ASP A 96 37.35 7.48 2.15
C ASP A 96 36.17 6.72 1.60
N THR A 97 36.03 6.73 0.27
CA THR A 97 34.94 6.00 -0.42
C THR A 97 35.11 4.49 -0.19
N PRO A 98 34.13 3.84 0.45
CA PRO A 98 34.24 2.41 0.71
C PRO A 98 34.06 1.58 -0.56
N ALA A 99 34.74 0.44 -0.64
CA ALA A 99 34.47 -0.57 -1.66
C ALA A 99 33.24 -1.36 -1.25
N LEU A 100 32.07 -0.92 -1.71
CA LEU A 100 30.77 -1.55 -1.39
C LEU A 100 30.28 -2.37 -2.56
N ALA A 101 30.00 -3.65 -2.31
CA ALA A 101 29.52 -4.59 -3.34
C ALA A 101 27.99 -4.64 -3.43
N THR A 102 27.30 -4.44 -2.30
CA THR A 102 25.86 -4.64 -2.21
C THR A 102 25.16 -3.42 -1.60
N ILE A 103 23.84 -3.32 -1.80
CA ILE A 103 23.03 -2.29 -1.16
C ILE A 103 22.97 -2.46 0.36
N SER A 104 23.11 -3.69 0.84
CA SER A 104 23.22 -3.98 2.27
C SER A 104 24.48 -3.33 2.87
N ASP A 105 25.61 -3.41 2.16
CA ASP A 105 26.85 -2.76 2.59
C ASP A 105 26.71 -1.23 2.65
N VAL A 106 25.95 -0.66 1.69
CA VAL A 106 25.62 0.78 1.67
C VAL A 106 24.81 1.16 2.91
N CYS A 107 23.74 0.42 3.22
CA CYS A 107 22.91 0.68 4.40
C CYS A 107 23.71 0.52 5.70
N ASP A 108 24.52 -0.53 5.83
CA ASP A 108 25.36 -0.76 7.00
C ASP A 108 26.42 0.33 7.16
N TRP A 109 26.95 0.85 6.06
CA TRP A 109 27.89 1.95 6.08
C TRP A 109 27.19 3.24 6.53
N LEU A 110 26.05 3.61 5.95
CA LEU A 110 25.27 4.79 6.35
C LEU A 110 24.85 4.72 7.82
N ARG A 111 24.40 3.55 8.28
CA ARG A 111 24.06 3.32 9.70
C ARG A 111 25.23 3.61 10.64
N ARG A 112 26.44 3.20 10.27
CA ARG A 112 27.65 3.49 11.07
C ARG A 112 28.01 4.97 11.08
N HIS A 113 27.60 5.72 10.08
CA HIS A 113 27.90 7.15 9.94
C HIS A 113 26.67 8.05 10.23
N VAL A 114 25.63 7.51 10.89
CA VAL A 114 24.41 8.27 11.21
C VAL A 114 24.68 9.51 12.03
N ALA A 115 25.72 9.51 12.89
CA ALA A 115 26.12 10.68 13.66
C ALA A 115 26.73 11.78 12.77
N ALA A 116 27.44 11.41 11.71
CA ALA A 116 27.94 12.35 10.71
C ALA A 116 26.78 12.97 9.92
N ILE A 117 25.80 12.13 9.49
CA ILE A 117 24.57 12.61 8.85
C ILE A 117 23.84 13.61 9.76
N ALA A 118 23.67 13.29 11.05
CA ALA A 118 22.95 14.15 11.99
C ALA A 118 23.64 15.50 12.25
N ALA A 119 24.93 15.61 11.97
CA ALA A 119 25.74 16.83 12.10
C ALA A 119 25.73 17.67 10.79
N ASP A 120 25.16 17.17 9.71
CA ASP A 120 25.09 17.82 8.41
C ASP A 120 23.84 18.72 8.32
N GLU A 121 23.94 19.86 7.62
CA GLU A 121 22.81 20.77 7.39
C GLU A 121 21.68 20.10 6.59
N ALA A 122 21.98 19.09 5.78
CA ALA A 122 20.99 18.32 5.01
C ALA A 122 20.40 17.12 5.79
N ALA A 123 20.63 17.03 7.10
CA ALA A 123 20.20 15.90 7.93
C ALA A 123 18.68 15.70 7.92
N GLY A 124 17.90 16.78 7.97
CA GLY A 124 16.43 16.73 7.91
C GLY A 124 15.92 16.21 6.57
N GLU A 125 16.56 16.62 5.47
CA GLU A 125 16.23 16.13 4.13
C GLU A 125 16.56 14.63 4.00
N CYS A 126 17.74 14.22 4.46
CA CYS A 126 18.14 12.82 4.51
C CYS A 126 17.12 11.96 5.25
N PHE A 127 16.73 12.38 6.46
CA PHE A 127 15.74 11.66 7.26
C PHE A 127 14.42 11.50 6.51
N THR A 128 13.92 12.60 5.96
CA THR A 128 12.63 12.62 5.24
C THR A 128 12.66 11.70 4.01
N GLU A 129 13.70 11.80 3.18
CA GLU A 129 13.82 10.96 1.98
C GLU A 129 13.95 9.47 2.31
N ILE A 130 14.71 9.11 3.35
CA ILE A 130 14.89 7.72 3.76
C ILE A 130 13.61 7.16 4.40
N ALA A 131 12.90 7.96 5.21
CA ALA A 131 11.63 7.57 5.81
C ALA A 131 10.55 7.37 4.72
N ASP A 132 10.40 8.32 3.79
CA ASP A 132 9.48 8.20 2.66
C ASP A 132 9.80 6.99 1.78
N LEU A 133 11.08 6.74 1.54
CA LEU A 133 11.51 5.59 0.77
C LEU A 133 11.11 4.28 1.47
N ALA A 134 11.38 4.14 2.76
CA ALA A 134 11.02 2.97 3.54
C ALA A 134 9.50 2.73 3.51
N GLU A 135 8.69 3.78 3.70
CA GLU A 135 7.22 3.70 3.65
C GLU A 135 6.70 3.31 2.25
N ARG A 136 7.28 3.87 1.18
CA ARG A 136 6.93 3.50 -0.21
C ARG A 136 7.21 2.03 -0.48
N ILE A 137 8.36 1.53 -0.02
CA ILE A 137 8.74 0.12 -0.19
C ILE A 137 7.82 -0.76 0.66
N GLU A 138 7.57 -0.41 1.90
CA GLU A 138 6.67 -1.16 2.78
C GLU A 138 5.25 -1.24 2.22
N ARG A 139 4.68 -0.14 1.74
CA ARG A 139 3.38 -0.13 1.05
C ARG A 139 3.37 -0.99 -0.22
N ALA A 140 4.48 -1.05 -0.93
CA ALA A 140 4.60 -1.86 -2.13
C ALA A 140 4.66 -3.37 -1.81
N ILE A 141 5.31 -3.74 -0.70
CA ILE A 141 5.46 -5.13 -0.24
C ILE A 141 4.22 -5.58 0.53
N ASN A 142 3.79 -4.78 1.52
CA ASN A 142 2.64 -5.06 2.39
C ASN A 142 1.36 -4.51 1.76
N ARG A 143 0.98 -5.06 0.62
CA ARG A 143 -0.25 -4.63 -0.01
C ARG A 143 -1.43 -4.91 0.92
N PRO A 144 -2.31 -3.92 1.18
CA PRO A 144 -3.56 -4.17 1.87
C PRO A 144 -4.33 -5.27 1.14
N GLU A 145 -4.92 -6.19 1.89
CA GLU A 145 -5.76 -7.24 1.35
C GLU A 145 -6.78 -6.64 0.37
N ALA A 146 -6.97 -7.32 -0.76
CA ALA A 146 -7.90 -6.84 -1.78
C ALA A 146 -9.28 -6.68 -1.17
N MET A 147 -9.80 -5.46 -1.17
CA MET A 147 -11.18 -5.19 -0.80
C MET A 147 -12.09 -5.67 -1.93
N ARG A 148 -13.15 -6.40 -1.58
CA ARG A 148 -14.23 -6.76 -2.50
C ARG A 148 -15.44 -5.86 -2.25
N PHE A 149 -16.08 -5.45 -3.31
CA PHE A 149 -17.38 -4.79 -3.24
C PHE A 149 -18.45 -5.84 -2.93
N LEU A 150 -19.28 -5.56 -1.92
CA LEU A 150 -20.33 -6.47 -1.44
C LEU A 150 -21.73 -6.02 -1.86
N GLY A 151 -21.86 -4.88 -2.54
CA GLY A 151 -23.16 -4.31 -2.88
C GLY A 151 -23.57 -3.15 -1.97
N PRO A 152 -24.81 -2.65 -2.12
CA PRO A 152 -25.37 -1.62 -1.23
C PRO A 152 -25.72 -2.20 0.14
N CYS A 153 -25.71 -1.35 1.16
CA CYS A 153 -26.16 -1.72 2.49
C CYS A 153 -27.67 -2.02 2.50
N ILE A 154 -28.01 -3.21 2.97
CA ILE A 154 -29.39 -3.73 3.00
C ILE A 154 -30.14 -3.39 4.29
N THR A 155 -29.62 -2.50 5.13
CA THR A 155 -30.25 -2.14 6.40
C THR A 155 -31.52 -1.32 6.14
N ASP A 156 -32.64 -1.82 6.64
CA ASP A 156 -33.97 -1.23 6.57
C ASP A 156 -34.75 -1.59 7.86
N PRO A 157 -35.40 -0.64 8.55
CA PRO A 157 -35.30 0.80 8.32
C PRO A 157 -33.96 1.39 8.76
N VAL A 158 -33.56 2.47 8.09
CA VAL A 158 -32.39 3.25 8.52
C VAL A 158 -32.71 3.95 9.84
N PRO A 159 -31.81 3.96 10.83
CA PRO A 159 -32.02 4.71 12.07
C PRO A 159 -32.38 6.17 11.81
N ASP A 160 -33.32 6.71 12.59
CA ASP A 160 -33.87 8.08 12.39
C ASP A 160 -32.79 9.17 12.35
N GLU A 161 -31.69 9.00 13.08
CA GLU A 161 -30.55 9.92 13.08
C GLU A 161 -29.92 10.08 11.69
N VAL A 162 -29.88 9.03 10.90
CA VAL A 162 -29.32 9.02 9.52
C VAL A 162 -30.34 9.57 8.52
N LEU A 163 -31.63 9.40 8.78
CA LEU A 163 -32.72 9.94 7.96
C LEU A 163 -32.81 11.46 8.05
N LEU A 164 -32.43 12.06 9.16
CA LEU A 164 -32.44 13.52 9.36
C LEU A 164 -31.42 14.23 8.45
N GLU A 165 -30.30 13.62 8.19
CA GLU A 165 -29.28 14.17 7.27
C GLU A 165 -29.67 14.03 5.78
N ARG A 166 -30.63 13.15 5.47
CA ARG A 166 -31.06 12.83 4.09
C ARG A 166 -32.31 13.55 3.62
N ARG A 167 -33.00 14.32 4.47
CA ARG A 167 -34.28 14.96 4.15
C ARG A 167 -34.28 15.94 2.98
N GLU A 168 -33.11 16.23 2.40
CA GLU A 168 -32.99 17.07 1.19
C GLU A 168 -32.93 16.29 -0.12
N ALA A 169 -32.83 14.94 -0.09
CA ALA A 169 -32.72 14.09 -1.28
C ALA A 169 -33.76 12.96 -1.29
N ASP A 170 -34.77 13.15 -2.09
CA ASP A 170 -35.76 12.18 -2.59
C ASP A 170 -36.33 11.15 -1.60
N ASP A 171 -37.62 11.30 -1.28
CA ASP A 171 -38.46 10.64 -0.25
C ASP A 171 -38.69 9.11 -0.45
N ARG A 172 -37.91 8.41 -1.28
CA ARG A 172 -38.22 7.02 -1.66
C ARG A 172 -37.28 5.95 -1.11
N GLU A 173 -36.13 6.31 -0.56
CA GLU A 173 -35.19 5.30 -0.09
C GLU A 173 -35.17 5.17 1.43
N THR A 174 -35.94 4.22 1.95
CA THR A 174 -35.88 3.80 3.37
C THR A 174 -34.61 3.03 3.69
N ARG A 175 -33.91 2.51 2.69
CA ARG A 175 -32.67 1.73 2.84
C ARG A 175 -31.42 2.62 2.89
N CYS A 176 -30.41 2.15 3.60
CA CYS A 176 -29.14 2.87 3.73
C CYS A 176 -28.39 3.03 2.40
N ASN A 177 -28.44 2.08 1.51
CA ASN A 177 -27.83 2.04 0.17
C ASN A 177 -26.32 2.43 0.09
N ARG A 178 -25.63 2.57 1.23
CA ARG A 178 -24.19 2.84 1.23
C ARG A 178 -23.43 1.66 0.66
N ALA A 179 -22.50 1.91 -0.28
CA ALA A 179 -21.64 0.88 -0.83
C ALA A 179 -20.84 0.19 0.28
N LEU A 180 -20.98 -1.12 0.40
CA LEU A 180 -20.23 -1.95 1.34
C LEU A 180 -19.01 -2.54 0.65
N THR A 181 -17.87 -2.44 1.34
CA THR A 181 -16.64 -3.09 0.92
C THR A 181 -16.03 -3.82 2.10
N ALA A 182 -15.52 -5.01 1.88
CA ALA A 182 -14.84 -5.78 2.91
C ALA A 182 -13.59 -6.47 2.38
N LYS A 183 -12.68 -6.84 3.28
CA LYS A 183 -11.56 -7.72 2.95
C LYS A 183 -12.09 -9.06 2.45
N ARG A 184 -11.37 -9.71 1.55
CA ARG A 184 -11.81 -10.98 0.94
C ARG A 184 -12.07 -12.09 1.96
N ALA A 185 -11.30 -12.12 3.04
CA ALA A 185 -11.44 -13.08 4.14
C ALA A 185 -12.38 -12.62 5.27
N ALA A 186 -12.98 -11.43 5.17
CA ALA A 186 -13.87 -10.92 6.20
C ALA A 186 -15.18 -11.73 6.23
N LYS A 187 -15.61 -12.12 7.43
CA LYS A 187 -16.89 -12.78 7.68
C LYS A 187 -18.00 -11.78 7.97
N GLU A 188 -17.66 -10.58 8.41
CA GLU A 188 -18.59 -9.52 8.77
C GLU A 188 -18.18 -8.20 8.14
N VAL A 189 -19.14 -7.35 7.86
CA VAL A 189 -18.95 -6.00 7.34
C VAL A 189 -19.79 -5.02 8.13
N THR A 190 -19.19 -3.89 8.53
CA THR A 190 -19.89 -2.79 9.20
C THR A 190 -20.07 -1.65 8.21
N CYS A 191 -21.29 -1.16 8.07
CA CYS A 191 -21.59 -0.01 7.24
C CYS A 191 -21.03 1.27 7.87
N SER A 192 -20.31 2.06 7.09
CA SER A 192 -19.74 3.33 7.57
C SER A 192 -20.77 4.41 7.82
N GLN A 193 -22.00 4.28 7.32
CA GLN A 193 -23.07 5.27 7.43
C GLN A 193 -24.08 4.94 8.52
N CYS A 194 -24.65 3.71 8.53
CA CYS A 194 -25.66 3.32 9.52
C CYS A 194 -25.09 2.47 10.67
N HIS A 195 -23.78 2.19 10.65
CA HIS A 195 -23.06 1.39 11.64
C HIS A 195 -23.60 -0.02 11.88
N ALA A 196 -24.54 -0.48 11.04
CA ALA A 196 -25.04 -1.85 11.12
C ALA A 196 -23.93 -2.84 10.70
N THR A 197 -23.72 -3.87 11.52
CA THR A 197 -22.83 -4.98 11.23
C THR A 197 -23.64 -6.17 10.71
N ARG A 198 -23.21 -6.75 9.61
CA ARG A 198 -23.85 -7.87 8.93
C ARG A 198 -22.84 -8.94 8.56
N SER A 199 -23.28 -10.20 8.53
CA SER A 199 -22.50 -11.27 7.91
C SER A 199 -22.34 -10.98 6.42
N VAL A 200 -21.14 -11.22 5.90
CA VAL A 200 -20.83 -11.05 4.47
C VAL A 200 -21.71 -11.97 3.61
N ASP A 201 -21.96 -13.20 4.10
CA ASP A 201 -22.80 -14.17 3.36
C ASP A 201 -24.23 -13.67 3.20
N VAL A 202 -24.83 -13.08 4.24
CA VAL A 202 -26.17 -12.48 4.20
C VAL A 202 -26.25 -11.32 3.21
N VAL A 203 -25.18 -10.48 3.17
CA VAL A 203 -25.14 -9.36 2.20
C VAL A 203 -25.02 -9.86 0.77
N ILE A 204 -24.21 -10.89 0.54
CA ILE A 204 -24.04 -11.49 -0.78
C ILE A 204 -25.34 -12.18 -1.23
N GLU A 205 -26.01 -12.92 -0.35
CA GLU A 205 -27.29 -13.59 -0.66
C GLU A 205 -28.36 -12.57 -1.04
N ALA A 206 -28.49 -11.49 -0.26
CA ALA A 206 -29.44 -10.41 -0.58
C ALA A 206 -29.11 -9.72 -1.92
N LEU A 207 -27.81 -9.52 -2.23
CA LEU A 207 -27.38 -8.98 -3.52
C LEU A 207 -27.73 -9.91 -4.68
N LEU A 208 -27.54 -11.22 -4.51
CA LEU A 208 -27.86 -12.24 -5.50
C LEU A 208 -29.38 -12.32 -5.74
N ASP A 209 -30.18 -12.25 -4.67
CA ASP A 209 -31.64 -12.23 -4.78
C ASP A 209 -32.13 -10.97 -5.51
N GLU A 210 -31.57 -9.80 -5.20
CA GLU A 210 -31.93 -8.55 -5.87
C GLU A 210 -31.47 -8.53 -7.34
N SER A 211 -30.29 -9.11 -7.64
CA SER A 211 -29.75 -9.21 -9.00
C SER A 211 -30.34 -10.36 -9.81
N GLY A 212 -31.01 -11.32 -9.18
CA GLY A 212 -31.61 -12.48 -9.84
C GLY A 212 -32.65 -12.14 -10.93
N HIS A 213 -33.17 -10.93 -10.90
CA HIS A 213 -34.06 -10.39 -11.93
C HIS A 213 -33.37 -9.57 -13.01
N MET A 214 -32.07 -9.32 -12.87
CA MET A 214 -31.31 -8.56 -13.86
C MET A 214 -30.76 -9.48 -14.94
N LEU A 215 -31.17 -9.22 -16.19
CA LEU A 215 -30.61 -9.89 -17.36
C LEU A 215 -29.19 -9.32 -17.60
N LEU A 216 -28.18 -10.11 -17.28
CA LEU A 216 -26.79 -9.78 -17.56
C LEU A 216 -26.34 -10.45 -18.86
N THR A 217 -25.59 -9.72 -19.67
CA THR A 217 -24.89 -10.33 -20.79
C THR A 217 -23.76 -11.24 -20.30
N VAL A 218 -23.34 -12.23 -21.10
CA VAL A 218 -22.20 -13.10 -20.78
C VAL A 218 -20.95 -12.27 -20.47
N ARG A 219 -20.78 -11.14 -21.15
CA ARG A 219 -19.65 -10.24 -20.96
C ARG A 219 -19.72 -9.55 -19.60
N GLU A 220 -20.87 -9.04 -19.20
CA GLU A 220 -21.07 -8.43 -17.89
C GLU A 220 -20.88 -9.44 -16.76
N LEU A 221 -21.37 -10.67 -16.93
CA LEU A 221 -21.11 -11.78 -16.01
C LEU A 221 -19.59 -12.03 -15.85
N VAL A 222 -18.84 -12.10 -16.96
CA VAL A 222 -17.40 -12.37 -16.95
C VAL A 222 -16.60 -11.20 -16.35
N ASP A 223 -16.97 -9.96 -16.68
CA ASP A 223 -16.21 -8.79 -16.32
C ASP A 223 -16.51 -8.29 -14.88
N TYR A 224 -17.75 -8.46 -14.40
CA TYR A 224 -18.19 -7.88 -13.14
C TYR A 224 -18.60 -8.91 -12.06
N VAL A 225 -19.22 -10.02 -12.43
CA VAL A 225 -19.76 -10.98 -11.45
C VAL A 225 -18.76 -12.08 -11.12
N LEU A 226 -18.20 -12.74 -12.14
CA LEU A 226 -17.28 -13.86 -11.94
C LEU A 226 -16.00 -13.51 -11.14
N PRO A 227 -15.43 -12.31 -11.26
CA PRO A 227 -14.29 -11.94 -10.42
C PRO A 227 -14.61 -11.88 -8.93
N GLN A 228 -15.90 -11.83 -8.56
CA GLN A 228 -16.35 -11.80 -7.17
C GLN A 228 -16.53 -13.20 -6.57
N LEU A 229 -16.62 -14.23 -7.43
CA LEU A 229 -16.77 -15.61 -6.99
C LEU A 229 -15.43 -16.16 -6.49
N GLU A 230 -15.46 -17.03 -5.49
CA GLU A 230 -14.26 -17.66 -4.92
C GLU A 230 -13.56 -18.57 -5.93
N GLU A 231 -14.33 -19.21 -6.81
CA GLU A 231 -13.83 -20.05 -7.91
C GLU A 231 -14.07 -19.34 -9.26
N PRO A 232 -13.03 -18.85 -9.93
CA PRO A 232 -13.18 -18.21 -11.23
C PRO A 232 -13.65 -19.22 -12.28
N VAL A 233 -14.88 -19.07 -12.76
CA VAL A 233 -15.43 -19.90 -13.85
C VAL A 233 -14.88 -19.39 -15.19
N PRO A 234 -14.24 -20.25 -16.01
CA PRO A 234 -13.78 -19.85 -17.34
C PRO A 234 -14.94 -19.42 -18.25
N ALA A 235 -14.76 -18.34 -19.02
CA ALA A 235 -15.79 -17.85 -19.95
C ALA A 235 -16.36 -18.94 -20.90
N LYS A 236 -15.51 -19.86 -21.36
CA LYS A 236 -15.91 -21.02 -22.18
C LYS A 236 -16.88 -21.96 -21.46
N THR A 237 -16.80 -22.06 -20.13
CA THR A 237 -17.70 -22.88 -19.33
C THR A 237 -19.08 -22.25 -19.25
N LEU A 238 -19.15 -20.92 -19.12
CA LEU A 238 -20.40 -20.17 -19.14
C LEU A 238 -21.10 -20.26 -20.51
N GLU A 239 -20.36 -20.04 -21.59
CA GLU A 239 -20.90 -20.19 -22.94
C GLU A 239 -21.48 -21.58 -23.21
N ARG A 240 -20.92 -22.62 -22.55
CA ARG A 240 -21.41 -23.99 -22.62
C ARG A 240 -22.70 -24.21 -21.79
N TRP A 241 -22.85 -23.50 -20.67
CA TRP A 241 -24.05 -23.61 -19.83
C TRP A 241 -25.25 -22.84 -20.39
N ILE A 242 -25.01 -21.82 -21.20
CA ILE A 242 -26.06 -20.96 -21.80
C ILE A 242 -26.58 -21.54 -23.15
N ARG A 243 -25.92 -22.54 -23.74
CA ARG A 243 -26.37 -23.28 -24.90
C ARG A 243 -27.30 -24.43 -24.51
#